data_eb822ab8d66de863bc806faad4f083c6
#
_entry.id   eb822ab8d66de863bc806faad4f083c6
#
_cell.length_a   1.000
_cell.length_b   1.000
_cell.length_c   1.000
_cell.angle_alpha   90.00
_cell.angle_beta   90.00
_cell.angle_gamma   90.00
#
_symmetry.space_group_name_H-M   'P 1'
#
loop_
_entity.id
_entity.type
_entity.pdbx_description
1 polymer ?
#
loop_
_entity_poly.entity_id
_entity_poly.type
_entity_poly.pdbx_seq_one_letter_code
_entity_poly.pdbx_strand_id
1 'polypeptide(L)'
;MRLNLDPTWATGLKLFLEGQLKNAAGVNEVEGQVEAIFIAGYFRDLGILRYAEGHNLEGVADIFRRSSAYNLKAFSFHGTVVNKIIGGSESTVVDHSLTNPNSALQALELALACGASEIAVSLAKYVWDPPYASYIAPDSVVCSPEDQHLAYALRELLSGKYKSGLEELALLDHATGRVRQRTLLLLALLTENYGEFTSALEIHHENFLKKVNQKTVFNDLEDILDITALAYINLGRVHFPEFVLTKSDVFMPFGLGLNR
;
A
#
# COMPACT_ATOMS: atom_id res chain seq x y z
N MET A 1 -15.49 -6.13 17.32
CA MET A 1 -15.11 -5.06 18.31
C MET A 1 -15.03 -3.76 17.52
N ARG A 2 -15.62 -2.68 18.01
CA ARG A 2 -15.53 -1.36 17.32
C ARG A 2 -14.41 -0.57 17.96
N LEU A 3 -13.61 0.12 17.16
CA LEU A 3 -12.62 1.06 17.66
C LEU A 3 -13.31 2.32 18.20
N ASN A 4 -12.72 2.93 19.21
CA ASN A 4 -13.23 4.18 19.78
C ASN A 4 -12.75 5.36 18.90
N LEU A 5 -13.52 5.65 17.84
CA LEU A 5 -13.23 6.76 16.94
C LEU A 5 -13.66 8.08 17.57
N ASP A 6 -12.94 9.17 17.28
CA ASP A 6 -13.44 10.52 17.49
C ASP A 6 -14.70 10.72 16.64
N PRO A 7 -15.89 10.96 17.23
CA PRO A 7 -17.14 11.00 16.46
C PRO A 7 -17.19 12.16 15.46
N THR A 8 -16.63 13.32 15.83
CA THR A 8 -16.62 14.51 14.97
C THR A 8 -15.73 14.30 13.77
N TRP A 9 -14.52 13.81 14.01
CA TRP A 9 -13.57 13.47 12.97
C TRP A 9 -14.11 12.38 12.03
N ALA A 10 -14.61 11.26 12.56
CA ALA A 10 -15.12 10.16 11.76
C ALA A 10 -16.32 10.58 10.89
N THR A 11 -17.25 11.37 11.44
CA THR A 11 -18.41 11.87 10.69
C THR A 11 -17.97 12.84 9.59
N GLY A 12 -17.09 13.79 9.91
CA GLY A 12 -16.58 14.75 8.94
C GLY A 12 -15.82 14.07 7.80
N LEU A 13 -14.95 13.14 8.13
CA LEU A 13 -14.19 12.37 7.15
C LEU A 13 -15.11 11.55 6.24
N LYS A 14 -16.12 10.86 6.81
CA LYS A 14 -17.09 10.08 6.05
C LYS A 14 -17.84 10.91 5.03
N LEU A 15 -18.41 12.05 5.47
CA LEU A 15 -19.14 12.95 4.58
C LEU A 15 -18.25 13.47 3.45
N PHE A 16 -17.01 13.82 3.76
CA PHE A 16 -16.05 14.24 2.77
C PHE A 16 -15.77 13.13 1.74
N LEU A 17 -15.42 11.92 2.19
CA LEU A 17 -15.07 10.80 1.31
C LEU A 17 -16.25 10.38 0.42
N GLU A 18 -17.45 10.24 1.00
CA GLU A 18 -18.67 9.89 0.25
C GLU A 18 -19.04 10.98 -0.77
N GLY A 19 -18.86 12.27 -0.41
CA GLY A 19 -19.04 13.39 -1.32
C GLY A 19 -18.07 13.36 -2.50
N GLN A 20 -16.79 13.13 -2.25
CA GLN A 20 -15.77 13.02 -3.31
C GLN A 20 -16.05 11.83 -4.24
N LEU A 21 -16.36 10.66 -3.70
CA LEU A 21 -16.68 9.47 -4.48
C LEU A 21 -17.98 9.63 -5.30
N LYS A 22 -18.98 10.36 -4.77
CA LYS A 22 -20.19 10.68 -5.52
C LYS A 22 -19.90 11.60 -6.70
N ASN A 23 -19.04 12.60 -6.51
CA ASN A 23 -18.62 13.48 -7.58
C ASN A 23 -17.84 12.70 -8.66
N ALA A 24 -16.93 11.83 -8.24
CA ALA A 24 -16.17 10.97 -9.15
C ALA A 24 -17.06 9.98 -9.93
N ALA A 25 -18.10 9.44 -9.31
CA ALA A 25 -19.05 8.54 -9.98
C ALA A 25 -19.88 9.21 -11.09
N GLY A 26 -19.97 10.55 -11.06
CA GLY A 26 -20.61 11.34 -12.11
C GLY A 26 -19.74 11.58 -13.35
N VAL A 27 -18.44 11.25 -13.26
CA VAL A 27 -17.48 11.33 -14.38
C VAL A 27 -17.48 9.98 -15.08
N ASN A 28 -17.87 9.96 -16.36
CA ASN A 28 -18.01 8.70 -17.11
C ASN A 28 -16.69 7.99 -17.35
N GLU A 29 -15.55 8.70 -17.34
CA GLU A 29 -14.22 8.13 -17.46
C GLU A 29 -13.22 8.95 -16.63
N VAL A 30 -12.30 8.26 -15.96
CA VAL A 30 -11.14 8.89 -15.32
C VAL A 30 -10.15 9.27 -16.42
N GLU A 31 -9.90 10.56 -16.59
CA GLU A 31 -9.15 11.10 -17.71
C GLU A 31 -7.64 11.22 -17.43
N GLY A 32 -7.19 10.99 -16.18
CA GLY A 32 -5.79 11.18 -15.84
C GLY A 32 -5.31 10.50 -14.57
N GLN A 33 -3.99 10.52 -14.43
CA GLN A 33 -3.28 9.94 -13.29
C GLN A 33 -3.70 10.57 -11.94
N VAL A 34 -3.81 11.91 -11.93
CA VAL A 34 -4.13 12.68 -10.72
C VAL A 34 -5.50 12.28 -10.17
N GLU A 35 -6.51 12.25 -11.04
CA GLU A 35 -7.87 11.89 -10.65
C GLU A 35 -7.92 10.43 -10.15
N ALA A 36 -7.30 9.52 -10.87
CA ALA A 36 -7.28 8.10 -10.50
C ALA A 36 -6.64 7.89 -9.12
N ILE A 37 -5.50 8.55 -8.81
CA ILE A 37 -4.82 8.36 -7.53
C ILE A 37 -5.62 8.96 -6.36
N PHE A 38 -6.31 10.08 -6.57
CA PHE A 38 -7.19 10.65 -5.54
C PHE A 38 -8.39 9.75 -5.26
N ILE A 39 -9.04 9.21 -6.30
CA ILE A 39 -10.16 8.28 -6.14
C ILE A 39 -9.68 7.01 -5.42
N ALA A 40 -8.50 6.49 -5.76
CA ALA A 40 -7.89 5.37 -5.05
C ALA A 40 -7.72 5.68 -3.56
N GLY A 41 -7.18 6.85 -3.22
CA GLY A 41 -7.04 7.32 -1.85
C GLY A 41 -8.38 7.39 -1.10
N TYR A 42 -9.40 7.97 -1.72
CA TYR A 42 -10.73 8.07 -1.11
C TYR A 42 -11.35 6.69 -0.82
N PHE A 43 -11.20 5.71 -1.73
CA PHE A 43 -11.66 4.35 -1.48
C PHE A 43 -10.86 3.67 -0.36
N ARG A 44 -9.52 3.82 -0.33
CA ARG A 44 -8.69 3.28 0.75
C ARG A 44 -9.17 3.81 2.10
N ASP A 45 -9.29 5.12 2.22
CA ASP A 45 -9.64 5.80 3.46
C ASP A 45 -11.07 5.45 3.92
N LEU A 46 -12.02 5.36 2.97
CA LEU A 46 -13.37 4.89 3.24
C LEU A 46 -13.37 3.43 3.72
N GLY A 47 -12.57 2.56 3.13
CA GLY A 47 -12.44 1.16 3.53
C GLY A 47 -11.95 1.03 4.98
N ILE A 48 -10.92 1.79 5.36
CA ILE A 48 -10.40 1.81 6.73
C ILE A 48 -11.47 2.33 7.71
N LEU A 49 -12.15 3.42 7.36
CA LEU A 49 -13.20 3.98 8.19
C LEU A 49 -14.37 3.00 8.38
N ARG A 50 -14.82 2.35 7.31
CA ARG A 50 -15.89 1.33 7.36
C ARG A 50 -15.50 0.14 8.21
N TYR A 51 -14.23 -0.28 8.13
CA TYR A 51 -13.70 -1.30 9.03
C TYR A 51 -13.82 -0.86 10.50
N ALA A 52 -13.37 0.34 10.83
CA ALA A 52 -13.44 0.88 12.19
C ALA A 52 -14.87 1.03 12.71
N GLU A 53 -15.83 1.35 11.84
CA GLU A 53 -17.28 1.38 12.15
C GLU A 53 -17.87 -0.03 12.39
N GLY A 54 -17.12 -1.10 12.12
CA GLY A 54 -17.53 -2.48 12.35
C GLY A 54 -18.30 -3.10 11.18
N HIS A 55 -18.11 -2.61 9.96
CA HIS A 55 -18.61 -3.25 8.75
C HIS A 55 -17.97 -4.64 8.54
N ASN A 56 -18.63 -5.51 7.78
CA ASN A 56 -18.12 -6.84 7.51
C ASN A 56 -16.87 -6.78 6.63
N LEU A 57 -15.96 -7.76 6.80
CA LEU A 57 -14.66 -7.77 6.12
C LEU A 57 -14.76 -7.90 4.60
N GLU A 58 -15.79 -8.58 4.10
CA GLU A 58 -16.01 -8.74 2.65
C GLU A 58 -16.30 -7.38 2.00
N GLY A 59 -17.23 -6.60 2.58
CA GLY A 59 -17.54 -5.25 2.09
C GLY A 59 -16.34 -4.30 2.19
N VAL A 60 -15.52 -4.43 3.24
CA VAL A 60 -14.27 -3.67 3.38
C VAL A 60 -13.26 -4.08 2.32
N ALA A 61 -13.09 -5.38 2.09
CA ALA A 61 -12.21 -5.88 1.04
C ALA A 61 -12.63 -5.42 -0.37
N ASP A 62 -13.94 -5.35 -0.65
CA ASP A 62 -14.45 -4.83 -1.92
C ASP A 62 -14.13 -3.36 -2.12
N ILE A 63 -14.20 -2.56 -1.07
CA ILE A 63 -13.80 -1.15 -1.13
C ILE A 63 -12.29 -1.04 -1.42
N PHE A 64 -11.46 -1.85 -0.78
CA PHE A 64 -10.02 -1.87 -1.04
C PHE A 64 -9.68 -2.39 -2.44
N ARG A 65 -10.42 -3.37 -2.97
CA ARG A 65 -10.24 -3.82 -4.37
C ARG A 65 -10.55 -2.70 -5.36
N ARG A 66 -11.57 -1.88 -5.10
CA ARG A 66 -11.84 -0.66 -5.91
C ARG A 66 -10.68 0.32 -5.83
N SER A 67 -10.18 0.60 -4.62
CA SER A 67 -8.99 1.43 -4.45
C SER A 67 -7.81 0.90 -5.29
N SER A 68 -7.54 -0.39 -5.20
CA SER A 68 -6.46 -1.05 -5.93
C SER A 68 -6.65 -0.98 -7.45
N ALA A 69 -7.89 -1.09 -7.95
CA ALA A 69 -8.20 -0.94 -9.35
C ALA A 69 -7.95 0.49 -9.86
N TYR A 70 -8.27 1.52 -9.06
CA TYR A 70 -7.96 2.90 -9.40
C TYR A 70 -6.46 3.20 -9.30
N ASN A 71 -5.74 2.59 -8.36
CA ASN A 71 -4.27 2.64 -8.35
C ASN A 71 -3.70 2.04 -9.65
N LEU A 72 -4.16 0.87 -10.07
CA LEU A 72 -3.73 0.26 -11.33
C LEU A 72 -4.04 1.18 -12.52
N LYS A 73 -5.21 1.84 -12.52
CA LYS A 73 -5.55 2.82 -13.55
C LYS A 73 -4.61 4.02 -13.50
N ALA A 74 -4.28 4.56 -12.33
CA ALA A 74 -3.33 5.66 -12.19
C ALA A 74 -1.95 5.29 -12.77
N PHE A 75 -1.48 4.08 -12.49
CA PHE A 75 -0.21 3.59 -13.01
C PHE A 75 -0.26 3.31 -14.52
N SER A 76 -1.43 3.02 -15.12
CA SER A 76 -1.56 2.88 -16.57
C SER A 76 -1.33 4.21 -17.34
N PHE A 77 -1.45 5.35 -16.68
CA PHE A 77 -1.06 6.66 -17.20
C PHE A 77 0.43 6.98 -17.02
N HIS A 78 1.19 6.03 -16.46
CA HIS A 78 2.61 6.19 -16.25
C HIS A 78 3.34 6.45 -17.57
N GLY A 79 4.23 7.46 -17.60
CA GLY A 79 4.92 7.85 -18.82
C GLY A 79 4.09 8.68 -19.80
N THR A 80 2.82 9.02 -19.49
CA THR A 80 2.06 9.95 -20.32
C THR A 80 2.66 11.34 -20.26
N VAL A 81 2.70 11.97 -21.43
CA VAL A 81 3.21 13.34 -21.58
C VAL A 81 2.09 14.31 -21.23
N VAL A 82 2.35 15.20 -20.30
CA VAL A 82 1.39 16.24 -19.88
C VAL A 82 2.00 17.62 -20.02
N ASN A 83 1.16 18.60 -20.33
CA ASN A 83 1.57 20.00 -20.35
C ASN A 83 1.40 20.60 -18.94
N LYS A 84 2.48 21.11 -18.39
CA LYS A 84 2.48 21.79 -17.08
C LYS A 84 3.03 23.22 -17.23
N ILE A 85 2.51 24.12 -16.41
CA ILE A 85 3.10 25.46 -16.27
C ILE A 85 4.21 25.36 -15.22
N ILE A 86 5.45 25.50 -15.66
CA ILE A 86 6.63 25.49 -14.78
C ILE A 86 7.31 26.84 -14.91
N GLY A 87 7.43 27.56 -13.79
CA GLY A 87 8.06 28.91 -13.79
C GLY A 87 7.34 29.95 -14.67
N GLY A 88 6.03 29.77 -14.90
CA GLY A 88 5.21 30.66 -15.74
C GLY A 88 5.23 30.33 -17.23
N SER A 89 5.92 29.31 -17.66
CA SER A 89 5.96 28.83 -19.05
C SER A 89 5.33 27.44 -19.19
N GLU A 90 4.60 27.21 -20.30
CA GLU A 90 4.15 25.86 -20.64
C GLU A 90 5.34 24.96 -20.97
N SER A 91 5.38 23.83 -20.31
CA SER A 91 6.41 22.79 -20.52
C SER A 91 5.75 21.45 -20.66
N THR A 92 6.18 20.69 -21.65
CA THR A 92 5.75 19.31 -21.87
C THR A 92 6.64 18.38 -21.01
N VAL A 93 6.07 17.71 -20.05
CA VAL A 93 6.80 16.84 -19.11
C VAL A 93 6.13 15.49 -18.99
N VAL A 94 6.92 14.49 -18.72
CA VAL A 94 6.40 13.16 -18.30
C VAL A 94 6.08 13.27 -16.81
N ASP A 95 4.82 13.11 -16.44
CA ASP A 95 4.40 13.25 -15.05
C ASP A 95 4.47 11.91 -14.31
N HIS A 96 5.48 11.79 -13.46
CA HIS A 96 5.66 10.61 -12.61
C HIS A 96 5.46 10.93 -11.12
N SER A 97 5.11 12.16 -10.78
CA SER A 97 5.10 12.63 -9.39
C SER A 97 4.19 11.82 -8.47
N LEU A 98 3.10 11.27 -9.00
CA LEU A 98 2.12 10.50 -8.24
C LEU A 98 2.27 8.98 -8.38
N THR A 99 3.02 8.49 -9.36
CA THR A 99 3.28 7.06 -9.60
C THR A 99 4.74 6.71 -9.35
N ASN A 100 5.30 7.26 -8.30
CA ASN A 100 6.66 6.98 -7.83
C ASN A 100 6.74 5.65 -7.07
N PRO A 101 7.95 5.13 -6.77
CA PRO A 101 8.11 3.86 -6.06
C PRO A 101 7.43 3.78 -4.70
N ASN A 102 7.35 4.88 -3.94
CA ASN A 102 6.65 4.89 -2.66
C ASN A 102 5.13 4.71 -2.86
N SER A 103 4.52 5.43 -3.80
CA SER A 103 3.10 5.25 -4.15
C SER A 103 2.81 3.84 -4.61
N ALA A 104 3.74 3.23 -5.32
CA ALA A 104 3.63 1.88 -5.79
C ALA A 104 3.74 0.85 -4.67
N LEU A 105 4.68 1.02 -3.75
CA LEU A 105 4.78 0.15 -2.58
C LEU A 105 3.46 0.13 -1.81
N GLN A 106 2.88 1.31 -1.57
CA GLN A 106 1.59 1.44 -0.90
C GLN A 106 0.44 0.79 -1.71
N ALA A 107 0.42 0.99 -3.03
CA ALA A 107 -0.59 0.39 -3.90
C ALA A 107 -0.47 -1.14 -3.96
N LEU A 108 0.75 -1.68 -4.01
CA LEU A 108 1.03 -3.11 -3.97
C LEU A 108 0.61 -3.72 -2.62
N GLU A 109 1.03 -3.11 -1.50
CA GLU A 109 0.63 -3.56 -0.16
C GLU A 109 -0.89 -3.57 0.01
N LEU A 110 -1.61 -2.53 -0.46
CA LEU A 110 -3.07 -2.50 -0.38
C LEU A 110 -3.74 -3.59 -1.22
N ALA A 111 -3.27 -3.81 -2.45
CA ALA A 111 -3.80 -4.86 -3.32
C ALA A 111 -3.58 -6.25 -2.72
N LEU A 112 -2.41 -6.51 -2.16
CA LEU A 112 -2.09 -7.75 -1.46
C LEU A 112 -2.94 -7.91 -0.19
N ALA A 113 -3.10 -6.85 0.61
CA ALA A 113 -3.87 -6.88 1.85
C ALA A 113 -5.35 -7.27 1.63
N CYS A 114 -5.95 -6.86 0.51
CA CYS A 114 -7.33 -7.21 0.17
C CYS A 114 -7.45 -8.47 -0.73
N GLY A 115 -6.37 -9.21 -0.95
CA GLY A 115 -6.34 -10.42 -1.77
C GLY A 115 -6.49 -10.19 -3.27
N ALA A 116 -6.27 -8.97 -3.76
CA ALA A 116 -6.31 -8.62 -5.19
C ALA A 116 -4.96 -8.93 -5.87
N SER A 117 -4.51 -10.18 -5.81
CA SER A 117 -3.19 -10.60 -6.28
C SER A 117 -2.96 -10.31 -7.76
N GLU A 118 -3.98 -10.45 -8.62
CA GLU A 118 -3.89 -10.12 -10.05
C GLU A 118 -3.63 -8.63 -10.28
N ILE A 119 -4.24 -7.78 -9.46
CA ILE A 119 -3.98 -6.33 -9.50
C ILE A 119 -2.56 -6.04 -9.04
N ALA A 120 -2.10 -6.67 -7.95
CA ALA A 120 -0.73 -6.51 -7.47
C ALA A 120 0.30 -6.90 -8.54
N VAL A 121 0.14 -8.05 -9.19
CA VAL A 121 1.00 -8.51 -10.30
C VAL A 121 0.94 -7.54 -11.49
N SER A 122 -0.23 -6.98 -11.78
CA SER A 122 -0.38 -6.00 -12.86
C SER A 122 0.27 -4.66 -12.52
N LEU A 123 0.10 -4.18 -11.29
CA LEU A 123 0.82 -3.01 -10.76
C LEU A 123 2.34 -3.21 -10.84
N ALA A 124 2.84 -4.37 -10.47
CA ALA A 124 4.26 -4.68 -10.52
C ALA A 124 4.87 -4.54 -11.92
N LYS A 125 4.08 -4.69 -12.99
CA LYS A 125 4.55 -4.51 -14.39
C LYS A 125 4.80 -3.05 -14.76
N TYR A 126 4.11 -2.10 -14.14
CA TYR A 126 4.29 -0.66 -14.36
C TYR A 126 5.44 -0.06 -13.55
N VAL A 127 6.08 -0.85 -12.74
CA VAL A 127 7.19 -0.42 -11.93
C VAL A 127 8.43 -0.40 -12.81
N TRP A 128 8.65 0.59 -13.64
CA TRP A 128 9.58 1.57 -13.23
C TRP A 128 11.00 1.20 -13.48
N ASP A 129 11.35 1.13 -14.73
CA ASP A 129 12.75 1.12 -15.09
C ASP A 129 13.36 2.51 -14.87
N PRO A 130 14.65 2.59 -14.73
CA PRO A 130 15.44 3.62 -14.06
C PRO A 130 15.40 5.09 -14.50
N PRO A 131 14.49 5.62 -15.33
CA PRO A 131 14.40 7.08 -15.36
C PRO A 131 14.00 7.69 -14.01
N TYR A 132 13.54 6.86 -13.03
CA TYR A 132 13.21 7.32 -11.68
C TYR A 132 14.41 7.66 -10.82
N ALA A 133 15.59 7.19 -11.12
CA ALA A 133 16.81 7.68 -10.49
C ALA A 133 16.96 9.21 -10.62
N SER A 134 16.34 9.82 -11.63
CA SER A 134 16.31 11.28 -11.79
C SER A 134 15.33 11.99 -10.87
N TYR A 135 14.38 11.27 -10.26
CA TYR A 135 13.46 11.82 -9.25
C TYR A 135 13.98 11.71 -7.83
N ILE A 136 15.02 10.92 -7.62
CA ILE A 136 15.82 10.92 -6.40
C ILE A 136 16.90 11.98 -6.55
N ALA A 137 16.50 13.21 -6.88
CA ALA A 137 17.39 14.32 -6.60
C ALA A 137 17.61 14.34 -5.07
N PRO A 138 18.83 14.61 -4.58
CA PRO A 138 19.13 14.64 -3.14
C PRO A 138 18.17 15.52 -2.34
N ASP A 139 17.49 16.45 -3.00
CA ASP A 139 16.52 17.40 -2.44
C ASP A 139 15.06 17.03 -2.72
N SER A 140 14.78 15.88 -3.36
CA SER A 140 13.42 15.46 -3.67
C SER A 140 12.81 14.70 -2.48
N VAL A 141 11.82 15.30 -1.84
CA VAL A 141 11.04 14.72 -0.73
C VAL A 141 10.06 13.63 -1.21
N VAL A 142 10.02 13.32 -2.51
CA VAL A 142 8.92 12.57 -3.12
C VAL A 142 9.08 11.05 -2.98
N CYS A 143 10.29 10.54 -2.88
CA CYS A 143 10.55 9.11 -2.68
C CYS A 143 11.91 8.91 -2.00
N SER A 144 11.94 8.14 -0.91
CA SER A 144 13.21 7.74 -0.33
C SER A 144 13.87 6.64 -1.16
N PRO A 145 15.22 6.59 -1.22
CA PRO A 145 15.90 5.47 -1.85
C PRO A 145 15.49 4.12 -1.26
N GLU A 146 15.23 4.07 0.04
CA GLU A 146 14.81 2.87 0.75
C GLU A 146 13.44 2.38 0.28
N ASP A 147 12.46 3.26 0.14
CA ASP A 147 11.13 2.89 -0.37
C ASP A 147 11.20 2.39 -1.82
N GLN A 148 12.12 2.94 -2.62
CA GLN A 148 12.38 2.47 -3.97
C GLN A 148 12.89 1.02 -3.97
N HIS A 149 13.92 0.72 -3.18
CA HIS A 149 14.47 -0.64 -3.10
C HIS A 149 13.46 -1.64 -2.54
N LEU A 150 12.63 -1.25 -1.55
CA LEU A 150 11.53 -2.08 -1.07
C LEU A 150 10.51 -2.37 -2.17
N ALA A 151 10.11 -1.36 -2.93
CA ALA A 151 9.16 -1.52 -4.02
C ALA A 151 9.71 -2.44 -5.12
N TYR A 152 11.00 -2.30 -5.47
CA TYR A 152 11.65 -3.18 -6.43
C TYR A 152 11.77 -4.61 -5.91
N ALA A 153 12.17 -4.81 -4.65
CA ALA A 153 12.23 -6.14 -4.06
C ALA A 153 10.85 -6.83 -4.05
N LEU A 154 9.77 -6.11 -3.71
CA LEU A 154 8.41 -6.64 -3.77
C LEU A 154 7.98 -6.96 -5.20
N ARG A 155 8.31 -6.12 -6.18
CA ARG A 155 8.10 -6.40 -7.60
C ARG A 155 8.79 -7.68 -8.03
N GLU A 156 10.06 -7.83 -7.71
CA GLU A 156 10.85 -9.00 -8.10
C GLU A 156 10.32 -10.28 -7.43
N LEU A 157 9.87 -10.20 -6.18
CA LEU A 157 9.17 -11.30 -5.50
C LEU A 157 7.91 -11.72 -6.28
N LEU A 158 7.04 -10.76 -6.63
CA LEU A 158 5.80 -11.01 -7.38
C LEU A 158 6.06 -11.53 -8.80
N SER A 159 7.24 -11.27 -9.35
CA SER A 159 7.69 -11.72 -10.66
C SER A 159 8.46 -13.06 -10.62
N GLY A 160 8.67 -13.65 -9.45
CA GLY A 160 9.47 -14.86 -9.26
C GLY A 160 10.98 -14.69 -9.48
N LYS A 161 11.48 -13.45 -9.47
CA LYS A 161 12.88 -13.11 -9.69
C LYS A 161 13.62 -12.93 -8.36
N TYR A 162 13.70 -13.96 -7.57
CA TYR A 162 14.15 -13.91 -6.18
C TYR A 162 15.58 -13.36 -6.03
N LYS A 163 16.50 -13.73 -6.93
CA LYS A 163 17.87 -13.21 -6.89
C LYS A 163 17.94 -11.69 -7.03
N SER A 164 17.21 -11.13 -8.00
CA SER A 164 17.15 -9.68 -8.19
C SER A 164 16.51 -8.98 -6.98
N GLY A 165 15.48 -9.57 -6.38
CA GLY A 165 14.89 -9.07 -5.15
C GLY A 165 15.88 -9.02 -3.98
N LEU A 166 16.73 -10.04 -3.82
CA LEU A 166 17.77 -10.06 -2.80
C LEU A 166 18.86 -9.00 -3.06
N GLU A 167 19.21 -8.75 -4.31
CA GLU A 167 20.16 -7.68 -4.70
C GLU A 167 19.61 -6.30 -4.29
N GLU A 168 18.31 -6.04 -4.47
CA GLU A 168 17.67 -4.80 -4.00
C GLU A 168 17.70 -4.68 -2.46
N LEU A 169 17.39 -5.76 -1.74
CA LEU A 169 17.40 -5.73 -0.27
C LEU A 169 18.79 -5.58 0.33
N ALA A 170 19.85 -6.03 -0.34
CA ALA A 170 21.22 -5.86 0.11
C ALA A 170 21.63 -4.39 0.20
N LEU A 171 20.98 -3.50 -0.55
CA LEU A 171 21.19 -2.06 -0.48
C LEU A 171 20.55 -1.42 0.77
N LEU A 172 19.75 -2.18 1.51
CA LEU A 172 19.02 -1.75 2.71
C LEU A 172 19.61 -2.27 4.04
N ASP A 173 20.82 -2.79 4.03
CA ASP A 173 21.46 -3.35 5.24
C ASP A 173 21.56 -2.36 6.41
N HIS A 174 21.64 -1.06 6.10
CA HIS A 174 21.71 0.03 7.06
C HIS A 174 20.33 0.54 7.51
N ALA A 175 19.25 0.05 6.92
CA ALA A 175 17.91 0.54 7.17
C ALA A 175 17.45 0.30 8.62
N THR A 176 16.62 1.21 9.13
CA THR A 176 16.07 1.16 10.49
C THR A 176 14.56 1.32 10.46
N GLY A 177 13.92 1.17 11.63
CA GLY A 177 12.49 1.43 11.78
C GLY A 177 11.60 0.60 10.86
N ARG A 178 10.64 1.26 10.22
CA ARG A 178 9.65 0.60 9.32
C ARG A 178 10.30 -0.02 8.08
N VAL A 179 11.32 0.62 7.54
CA VAL A 179 12.05 0.10 6.38
C VAL A 179 12.71 -1.23 6.73
N ARG A 180 13.42 -1.29 7.87
CA ARG A 180 14.04 -2.53 8.34
C ARG A 180 13.03 -3.67 8.53
N GLN A 181 11.86 -3.37 9.07
CA GLN A 181 10.81 -4.37 9.26
C GLN A 181 10.33 -4.96 7.93
N ARG A 182 10.03 -4.12 6.94
CA ARG A 182 9.66 -4.57 5.59
C ARG A 182 10.80 -5.34 4.90
N THR A 183 12.04 -4.88 5.08
CA THR A 183 13.24 -5.58 4.56
C THR A 183 13.31 -7.01 5.10
N LEU A 184 13.12 -7.22 6.39
CA LEU A 184 13.17 -8.54 7.01
C LEU A 184 12.04 -9.45 6.51
N LEU A 185 10.82 -8.92 6.35
CA LEU A 185 9.69 -9.67 5.81
C LEU A 185 9.94 -10.12 4.36
N LEU A 186 10.41 -9.21 3.51
CA LEU A 186 10.75 -9.51 2.12
C LEU A 186 11.93 -10.48 2.01
N LEU A 187 12.97 -10.29 2.84
CA LEU A 187 14.12 -11.17 2.87
C LEU A 187 13.71 -12.61 3.19
N ALA A 188 12.87 -12.79 4.22
CA ALA A 188 12.39 -14.10 4.62
C ALA A 188 11.53 -14.78 3.53
N LEU A 189 10.71 -14.01 2.79
CA LEU A 189 9.95 -14.52 1.65
C LEU A 189 10.86 -14.91 0.47
N LEU A 190 11.83 -14.05 0.12
CA LEU A 190 12.77 -14.29 -0.99
C LEU A 190 13.76 -15.42 -0.72
N THR A 191 14.05 -15.71 0.56
CA THR A 191 14.89 -16.84 0.99
C THR A 191 14.09 -18.07 1.38
N GLU A 192 12.76 -18.02 1.25
CA GLU A 192 11.84 -19.10 1.64
C GLU A 192 12.03 -19.58 3.09
N ASN A 193 12.38 -18.63 3.99
CA ASN A 193 12.62 -18.91 5.40
C ASN A 193 11.38 -18.65 6.25
N TYR A 194 10.59 -19.70 6.48
CA TYR A 194 9.35 -19.64 7.26
C TYR A 194 9.54 -19.11 8.69
N GLY A 195 10.60 -19.57 9.37
CA GLY A 195 10.87 -19.19 10.76
C GLY A 195 11.21 -17.72 10.91
N GLU A 196 12.03 -17.17 10.00
CA GLU A 196 12.34 -15.74 9.96
C GLU A 196 11.14 -14.91 9.56
N PHE A 197 10.31 -15.40 8.62
CA PHE A 197 9.10 -14.73 8.20
C PHE A 197 8.11 -14.52 9.35
N THR A 198 7.80 -15.60 10.09
CA THR A 198 6.88 -15.53 11.23
C THR A 198 7.40 -14.60 12.33
N SER A 199 8.68 -14.69 12.66
CA SER A 199 9.32 -13.80 13.64
C SER A 199 9.29 -12.34 13.21
N ALA A 200 9.61 -12.05 11.94
CA ALA A 200 9.59 -10.69 11.42
C ALA A 200 8.16 -10.11 11.40
N LEU A 201 7.15 -10.92 11.08
CA LEU A 201 5.75 -10.50 11.08
C LEU A 201 5.26 -10.19 12.50
N GLU A 202 5.60 -11.02 13.49
CA GLU A 202 5.26 -10.79 14.89
C GLU A 202 5.91 -9.48 15.39
N ILE A 203 7.19 -9.27 15.14
CA ILE A 203 7.90 -8.04 15.51
C ILE A 203 7.28 -6.80 14.86
N HIS A 204 6.94 -6.89 13.56
CA HIS A 204 6.29 -5.79 12.85
C HIS A 204 4.96 -5.42 13.52
N HIS A 205 4.10 -6.41 13.75
CA HIS A 205 2.79 -6.20 14.35
C HIS A 205 2.88 -5.73 15.83
N GLU A 206 3.81 -6.26 16.62
CA GLU A 206 4.06 -5.76 17.97
C GLU A 206 4.48 -4.28 18.00
N ASN A 207 5.29 -3.84 17.04
CA ASN A 207 5.66 -2.44 16.94
C ASN A 207 4.48 -1.55 16.52
N PHE A 208 3.59 -2.05 15.66
CA PHE A 208 2.32 -1.39 15.38
C PHE A 208 1.47 -1.27 16.65
N LEU A 209 1.28 -2.36 17.38
CA LEU A 209 0.52 -2.39 18.64
C LEU A 209 1.11 -1.45 19.71
N LYS A 210 2.43 -1.34 19.84
CA LYS A 210 3.07 -0.38 20.74
C LYS A 210 2.69 1.07 20.41
N LYS A 211 2.54 1.39 19.11
CA LYS A 211 2.10 2.72 18.66
C LYS A 211 0.65 2.99 19.02
N VAL A 212 -0.24 2.01 18.78
CA VAL A 212 -1.70 2.22 18.85
C VAL A 212 -2.29 1.96 20.23
N ASN A 213 -1.71 1.08 21.05
CA ASN A 213 -2.22 0.76 22.39
C ASN A 213 -2.13 1.92 23.39
N GLN A 214 -1.38 2.97 23.06
CA GLN A 214 -1.33 4.20 23.87
C GLN A 214 -2.49 5.15 23.57
N LYS A 215 -3.29 4.87 22.52
CA LYS A 215 -4.38 5.72 22.08
C LYS A 215 -5.69 5.26 22.70
N THR A 216 -6.41 6.19 23.30
CA THR A 216 -7.76 5.97 23.85
C THR A 216 -8.85 6.33 22.83
N VAL A 217 -8.53 7.20 21.87
CA VAL A 217 -9.40 7.66 20.79
C VAL A 217 -8.60 7.65 19.48
N PHE A 218 -9.19 7.16 18.42
CA PHE A 218 -8.59 7.09 17.09
C PHE A 218 -9.12 8.20 16.20
N ASN A 219 -8.22 8.98 15.64
CA ASN A 219 -8.48 10.10 14.70
C ASN A 219 -7.46 10.13 13.56
N ASP A 220 -6.80 9.01 13.30
CA ASP A 220 -5.83 8.82 12.23
C ASP A 220 -6.05 7.44 11.61
N LEU A 221 -6.23 7.39 10.29
CA LEU A 221 -6.47 6.16 9.56
C LEU A 221 -5.30 5.18 9.63
N GLU A 222 -4.07 5.69 9.71
CA GLU A 222 -2.87 4.84 9.80
C GLU A 222 -2.76 4.04 11.10
N ASP A 223 -3.56 4.38 12.11
CA ASP A 223 -3.57 3.70 13.40
C ASP A 223 -4.71 2.67 13.54
N ILE A 224 -5.56 2.56 12.52
CA ILE A 224 -6.77 1.73 12.55
C ILE A 224 -6.50 0.33 12.01
N LEU A 225 -5.68 0.21 10.98
CA LEU A 225 -5.47 -1.06 10.27
C LEU A 225 -4.02 -1.21 9.83
N ASP A 226 -3.40 -2.31 10.20
CA ASP A 226 -2.04 -2.65 9.75
C ASP A 226 -2.07 -3.27 8.34
N ILE A 227 -2.19 -2.41 7.33
CA ILE A 227 -2.26 -2.82 5.92
C ILE A 227 -0.99 -3.59 5.51
N THR A 228 0.17 -3.15 6.00
CA THR A 228 1.43 -3.83 5.71
C THR A 228 1.41 -5.26 6.24
N ALA A 229 1.07 -5.48 7.51
CA ALA A 229 0.97 -6.84 8.05
C ALA A 229 0.00 -7.71 7.25
N LEU A 230 -1.17 -7.17 6.89
CA LEU A 230 -2.17 -7.91 6.08
C LEU A 230 -1.64 -8.30 4.70
N ALA A 231 -0.89 -7.42 4.03
CA ALA A 231 -0.25 -7.72 2.76
C ALA A 231 0.73 -8.88 2.88
N TYR A 232 1.60 -8.83 3.89
CA TYR A 232 2.59 -9.89 4.11
C TYR A 232 1.98 -11.19 4.59
N ILE A 233 0.89 -11.17 5.37
CA ILE A 233 0.12 -12.37 5.71
C ILE A 233 -0.37 -13.07 4.43
N ASN A 234 -0.93 -12.32 3.49
CA ASN A 234 -1.44 -12.91 2.25
C ASN A 234 -0.29 -13.44 1.36
N LEU A 235 0.85 -12.75 1.32
CA LEU A 235 2.06 -13.28 0.67
C LEU A 235 2.56 -14.56 1.37
N GLY A 236 2.63 -14.56 2.70
CA GLY A 236 3.06 -15.73 3.47
C GLY A 236 2.19 -16.97 3.20
N ARG A 237 0.88 -16.79 3.05
CA ARG A 237 -0.05 -17.89 2.70
C ARG A 237 0.21 -18.47 1.31
N VAL A 238 0.70 -17.67 0.38
CA VAL A 238 1.04 -18.15 -0.96
C VAL A 238 2.40 -18.85 -0.97
N HIS A 239 3.36 -18.33 -0.22
CA HIS A 239 4.75 -18.84 -0.22
C HIS A 239 4.97 -20.00 0.73
N PHE A 240 4.22 -20.08 1.84
CA PHE A 240 4.37 -21.08 2.88
C PHE A 240 3.04 -21.82 3.10
N PRO A 241 2.83 -23.00 2.49
CA PRO A 241 1.60 -23.77 2.64
C PRO A 241 1.25 -24.11 4.09
N GLU A 242 2.28 -24.24 4.95
CA GLU A 242 2.14 -24.50 6.39
C GLU A 242 1.82 -23.24 7.21
N PHE A 243 1.78 -22.08 6.59
CA PHE A 243 1.58 -20.81 7.30
C PHE A 243 0.22 -20.76 7.99
N VAL A 244 0.25 -20.85 9.31
CA VAL A 244 -0.90 -20.68 10.17
C VAL A 244 -0.67 -19.46 11.05
N LEU A 245 -1.50 -18.48 10.90
CA LEU A 245 -1.44 -17.32 11.75
C LEU A 245 -1.99 -17.65 13.14
N THR A 246 -1.18 -17.50 14.16
CA THR A 246 -1.52 -17.86 15.54
C THR A 246 -2.26 -16.77 16.30
N LYS A 247 -2.15 -15.52 15.85
CA LYS A 247 -2.75 -14.35 16.51
C LYS A 247 -3.50 -13.48 15.50
N SER A 248 -4.74 -13.12 15.83
CA SER A 248 -5.53 -12.12 15.13
C SER A 248 -6.03 -11.11 16.14
N ASP A 249 -6.09 -9.86 15.77
CA ASP A 249 -6.72 -8.82 16.58
C ASP A 249 -7.49 -7.82 15.72
N VAL A 250 -7.97 -6.75 16.35
CA VAL A 250 -8.77 -5.73 15.68
C VAL A 250 -7.97 -4.90 14.65
N PHE A 251 -6.65 -4.87 14.74
CA PHE A 251 -5.79 -4.12 13.83
C PHE A 251 -5.28 -4.98 12.66
N MET A 252 -5.42 -6.29 12.77
CA MET A 252 -4.95 -7.26 11.80
C MET A 252 -5.99 -8.39 11.60
N PRO A 253 -7.14 -8.08 10.96
CA PRO A 253 -8.22 -9.06 10.78
C PRO A 253 -7.88 -10.09 9.70
N PHE A 254 -7.82 -11.36 10.05
CA PHE A 254 -7.45 -12.47 9.17
C PHE A 254 -8.32 -12.67 7.94
N GLY A 255 -9.59 -12.32 8.04
CA GLY A 255 -10.53 -12.54 6.97
C GLY A 255 -10.43 -11.53 5.83
N LEU A 256 -9.61 -10.48 5.98
CA LEU A 256 -9.44 -9.50 4.93
C LEU A 256 -8.57 -10.11 3.82
N GLY A 257 -9.09 -10.17 2.62
CA GLY A 257 -8.39 -10.72 1.47
C GLY A 257 -8.41 -12.23 1.31
N LEU A 258 -9.12 -12.97 2.16
CA LEU A 258 -9.40 -14.37 1.90
C LEU A 258 -10.36 -14.48 0.73
N ASN A 259 -9.87 -14.91 -0.43
CA ASN A 259 -10.74 -15.47 -1.45
C ASN A 259 -11.28 -16.81 -0.92
N ARG A 260 -12.59 -16.91 -0.78
CA ARG A 260 -13.27 -18.17 -0.53
C ARG A 260 -13.30 -19.01 -1.78
#